data_653f1a20194c68daffb408dc2247ad82
#
_entry.id   653f1a20194c68daffb408dc2247ad82
#
_cell.length_a   1.000
_cell.length_b   1.000
_cell.length_c   1.000
_cell.angle_alpha   90.00
_cell.angle_beta   90.00
_cell.angle_gamma   90.00
#
_symmetry.space_group_name_H-M   'P 1'
#
loop_
_entity.id
_entity.type
_entity.pdbx_description
1 polymer ?
#
loop_
_entity_poly.entity_id
_entity_poly.type
_entity_poly.pdbx_seq_one_letter_code
_entity_poly.pdbx_strand_id
1 'polypeptide(L)'
;MKAKHIFILIAIASLTGVISGGFAQRVSYLKPQPRVLSLIRQNFADADKQYKVMDGKLALGQFPRSYNQAIDKFITSNSSWWCSGFYSGTLLNIYEQNHDAALLADANRSLDSLAREQYNTHTHDLGFMMYTSFGNAYRLNPKPAYKQILVNSAKSLSTRFNPKVGCIKSWDAKPSDFLVIIDNMMNLELLFWATRETGDSSFYKIAVTHANTTMKNHYRANYSSYHVVNYNPETGAVLQRKTAQGFSDESAWARGQVWGLYGFTVMYRETHNKKYLEQAMHIAKFILGNPHLPADKIPYWDFNASNIPNALRDASAAAIMASALLELCRYADKADAITYFNTAQSIIQKLSSPEYKAAPGTNGGFILKHSVGHFPQKSEVDVPLTYADYYFVEAMKRYKQFSTR
;
A
#
# COMPACT_ATOMS: atom_id res chain seq x y z
N MET A 1 -37.25 62.62 -6.06
CA MET A 1 -36.07 61.95 -6.62
C MET A 1 -36.02 60.51 -6.09
N LYS A 2 -36.37 59.54 -6.93
CA LYS A 2 -36.42 58.11 -6.54
C LYS A 2 -35.11 57.41 -6.99
N ALA A 3 -34.32 56.92 -6.08
CA ALA A 3 -33.12 56.14 -6.37
C ALA A 3 -33.51 54.70 -6.75
N LYS A 4 -33.15 54.26 -7.94
CA LYS A 4 -33.32 52.87 -8.40
C LYS A 4 -32.10 52.06 -7.96
N HIS A 5 -32.33 51.04 -7.13
CA HIS A 5 -31.29 50.04 -6.84
C HIS A 5 -31.31 48.98 -7.93
N ILE A 6 -30.16 48.85 -8.64
CA ILE A 6 -29.93 47.82 -9.63
C ILE A 6 -29.27 46.66 -8.87
N PHE A 7 -29.97 45.50 -8.76
CA PHE A 7 -29.41 44.25 -8.31
C PHE A 7 -28.70 43.59 -9.49
N ILE A 8 -27.38 43.43 -9.38
CA ILE A 8 -26.59 42.61 -10.30
C ILE A 8 -26.60 41.19 -9.73
N LEU A 9 -27.34 40.29 -10.39
CA LEU A 9 -27.25 38.84 -10.16
C LEU A 9 -25.96 38.31 -10.82
N ILE A 10 -24.98 37.99 -10.04
CA ILE A 10 -23.82 37.23 -10.50
C ILE A 10 -24.22 35.76 -10.55
N ALA A 11 -24.41 35.21 -11.74
CA ALA A 11 -24.60 33.79 -11.96
C ALA A 11 -23.25 33.07 -11.76
N ILE A 12 -23.09 32.38 -10.63
CA ILE A 12 -21.97 31.44 -10.44
C ILE A 12 -22.34 30.16 -11.22
N ALA A 13 -21.83 30.04 -12.44
CA ALA A 13 -21.90 28.81 -13.20
C ALA A 13 -20.95 27.81 -12.53
N SER A 14 -21.51 26.79 -11.91
CA SER A 14 -20.78 25.67 -11.35
C SER A 14 -20.07 24.86 -12.46
N LEU A 15 -18.75 25.03 -12.56
CA LEU A 15 -17.88 24.27 -13.47
C LEU A 15 -17.55 22.89 -12.88
N THR A 16 -18.54 22.05 -12.64
CA THR A 16 -18.36 20.69 -12.09
C THR A 16 -18.53 19.56 -13.13
N GLY A 17 -18.70 19.91 -14.43
CA GLY A 17 -19.11 18.94 -15.44
C GLY A 17 -18.04 18.40 -16.38
N VAL A 18 -16.80 18.90 -16.39
CA VAL A 18 -15.87 18.65 -17.53
C VAL A 18 -14.71 17.69 -17.19
N ILE A 19 -14.45 17.37 -15.93
CA ILE A 19 -13.30 16.52 -15.56
C ILE A 19 -13.61 15.02 -15.58
N SER A 20 -14.87 14.60 -15.44
CA SER A 20 -15.23 13.17 -15.39
C SER A 20 -15.26 12.48 -16.77
N GLY A 21 -15.57 13.21 -17.85
CA GLY A 21 -15.66 12.64 -19.21
C GLY A 21 -14.31 12.24 -19.82
N GLY A 22 -13.24 12.97 -19.54
CA GLY A 22 -11.91 12.70 -20.09
C GLY A 22 -11.23 11.48 -19.47
N PHE A 23 -11.52 11.16 -18.21
CA PHE A 23 -10.93 10.03 -17.49
C PHE A 23 -11.58 8.70 -17.85
N ALA A 24 -12.91 8.67 -18.01
CA ALA A 24 -13.65 7.47 -18.42
C ALA A 24 -13.28 7.04 -19.84
N GLN A 25 -12.94 7.99 -20.72
CA GLN A 25 -12.58 7.71 -22.10
C GLN A 25 -11.14 7.18 -22.25
N ARG A 26 -10.21 7.52 -21.35
CA ARG A 26 -8.79 7.12 -21.41
C ARG A 26 -8.55 5.65 -21.16
N VAL A 27 -9.39 4.96 -20.41
CA VAL A 27 -9.19 3.54 -20.02
C VAL A 27 -10.29 2.60 -20.47
N SER A 28 -11.23 3.04 -21.32
CA SER A 28 -12.34 2.23 -21.83
C SER A 28 -11.89 1.00 -22.65
N TYR A 29 -10.64 1.00 -23.12
CA TYR A 29 -10.00 -0.12 -23.80
C TYR A 29 -9.45 -1.19 -22.85
N LEU A 30 -9.32 -0.90 -21.54
CA LEU A 30 -8.92 -1.87 -20.52
C LEU A 30 -10.17 -2.59 -20.01
N LYS A 31 -10.43 -3.77 -20.60
CA LYS A 31 -11.64 -4.54 -20.28
C LYS A 31 -11.31 -5.76 -19.43
N PRO A 32 -11.88 -5.87 -18.22
CA PRO A 32 -11.77 -7.07 -17.41
C PRO A 32 -12.33 -8.30 -18.12
N GLN A 33 -11.63 -9.41 -18.00
CA GLN A 33 -12.10 -10.68 -18.56
C GLN A 33 -13.21 -11.27 -17.67
N PRO A 34 -14.35 -11.74 -18.22
CA PRO A 34 -15.46 -12.31 -17.44
C PRO A 34 -15.02 -13.47 -16.54
N ARG A 35 -14.11 -14.34 -17.02
CA ARG A 35 -13.54 -15.43 -16.22
C ARG A 35 -12.76 -14.94 -15.00
N VAL A 36 -12.02 -13.82 -15.11
CA VAL A 36 -11.26 -13.24 -13.99
C VAL A 36 -12.21 -12.58 -13.00
N LEU A 37 -13.26 -11.92 -13.48
CA LEU A 37 -14.30 -11.37 -12.60
C LEU A 37 -15.03 -12.48 -11.84
N SER A 38 -15.28 -13.65 -12.46
CA SER A 38 -15.86 -14.81 -11.78
C SER A 38 -14.91 -15.37 -10.72
N LEU A 39 -13.61 -15.51 -11.05
CA LEU A 39 -12.57 -15.92 -10.12
C LEU A 39 -12.48 -14.97 -8.92
N ILE A 40 -12.53 -13.67 -9.14
CA ILE A 40 -12.50 -12.65 -8.08
C ILE A 40 -13.74 -12.79 -7.18
N ARG A 41 -14.93 -13.02 -7.71
CA ARG A 41 -16.13 -13.27 -6.88
C ARG A 41 -15.93 -14.47 -5.96
N GLN A 42 -15.38 -15.57 -6.51
CA GLN A 42 -15.08 -16.75 -5.71
C GLN A 42 -14.03 -16.46 -4.63
N ASN A 43 -12.97 -15.73 -5.00
CA ASN A 43 -11.93 -15.33 -4.03
C ASN A 43 -12.47 -14.49 -2.88
N PHE A 44 -13.41 -13.59 -3.11
CA PHE A 44 -14.07 -12.84 -2.02
C PHE A 44 -14.92 -13.75 -1.13
N ALA A 45 -15.62 -14.73 -1.70
CA ALA A 45 -16.38 -15.70 -0.90
C ALA A 45 -15.47 -16.61 -0.06
N ASP A 46 -14.29 -16.97 -0.60
CA ASP A 46 -13.29 -17.77 0.13
C ASP A 46 -12.59 -16.92 1.20
N ALA A 47 -12.28 -15.65 0.90
CA ALA A 47 -11.68 -14.70 1.84
C ALA A 47 -12.59 -14.45 3.06
N ASP A 48 -13.90 -14.34 2.85
CA ASP A 48 -14.88 -14.24 3.93
C ASP A 48 -14.75 -15.44 4.90
N LYS A 49 -14.77 -16.66 4.37
CA LYS A 49 -14.63 -17.88 5.18
C LYS A 49 -13.28 -17.91 5.92
N GLN A 50 -12.19 -17.54 5.24
CA GLN A 50 -10.85 -17.48 5.83
C GLN A 50 -10.78 -16.51 7.01
N TYR A 51 -11.29 -15.30 6.83
CA TYR A 51 -11.21 -14.26 7.86
C TYR A 51 -12.10 -14.58 9.08
N LYS A 52 -13.23 -15.27 8.90
CA LYS A 52 -14.03 -15.83 10.03
C LYS A 52 -13.27 -16.90 10.82
N VAL A 53 -12.49 -17.75 10.12
CA VAL A 53 -11.61 -18.73 10.80
C VAL A 53 -10.50 -18.00 11.55
N MET A 54 -9.91 -16.95 10.97
CA MET A 54 -8.88 -16.12 11.60
C MET A 54 -9.40 -15.43 12.84
N ASP A 55 -10.57 -14.78 12.77
CA ASP A 55 -11.19 -14.08 13.90
C ASP A 55 -11.41 -15.03 15.10
N GLY A 56 -11.89 -16.24 14.85
CA GLY A 56 -12.08 -17.25 15.89
C GLY A 56 -10.79 -17.70 16.61
N LYS A 57 -9.62 -17.36 16.07
CA LYS A 57 -8.30 -17.67 16.66
C LYS A 57 -7.63 -16.47 17.33
N LEU A 58 -8.15 -15.24 17.13
CA LEU A 58 -7.56 -14.01 17.64
C LEU A 58 -8.12 -13.63 19.01
N ALA A 59 -7.22 -13.43 19.98
CA ALA A 59 -7.57 -12.80 21.23
C ALA A 59 -7.81 -11.29 21.02
N LEU A 60 -8.66 -10.69 21.86
CA LEU A 60 -8.94 -9.26 21.82
C LEU A 60 -7.65 -8.43 21.92
N GLY A 61 -7.50 -7.45 21.03
CA GLY A 61 -6.33 -6.58 20.97
C GLY A 61 -5.08 -7.22 20.35
N GLN A 62 -5.19 -8.45 19.83
CA GLN A 62 -4.15 -9.08 19.02
C GLN A 62 -4.40 -8.85 17.53
N PHE A 63 -3.32 -8.73 16.79
CA PHE A 63 -3.34 -8.49 15.34
C PHE A 63 -2.57 -9.59 14.62
N PRO A 64 -3.13 -10.21 13.56
CA PRO A 64 -2.46 -11.28 12.84
C PRO A 64 -1.23 -10.75 12.10
N ARG A 65 -0.12 -11.46 12.19
CA ARG A 65 1.10 -11.20 11.40
C ARG A 65 1.30 -12.29 10.35
N SER A 66 1.40 -13.52 10.81
CA SER A 66 1.61 -14.69 9.98
C SER A 66 1.12 -15.97 10.68
N TYR A 67 1.31 -17.11 10.01
CA TYR A 67 0.99 -18.43 10.54
C TYR A 67 2.09 -19.42 10.18
N ASN A 68 2.57 -20.15 11.16
CA ASN A 68 3.52 -21.24 10.96
C ASN A 68 2.77 -22.55 10.85
N GLN A 69 2.62 -23.05 9.62
CA GLN A 69 1.88 -24.26 9.33
C GLN A 69 2.55 -25.53 9.92
N ALA A 70 3.88 -25.55 10.00
CA ALA A 70 4.62 -26.74 10.47
C ALA A 70 4.35 -27.09 11.94
N ILE A 71 4.02 -26.08 12.74
CA ILE A 71 3.74 -26.22 14.18
C ILE A 71 2.34 -25.73 14.58
N ASP A 72 1.46 -25.52 13.60
CA ASP A 72 0.07 -24.98 13.76
C ASP A 72 0.04 -23.76 14.70
N LYS A 73 0.98 -22.83 14.51
CA LYS A 73 1.12 -21.67 15.39
C LYS A 73 0.73 -20.37 14.69
N PHE A 74 -0.27 -19.71 15.24
CA PHE A 74 -0.66 -18.36 14.85
C PHE A 74 0.31 -17.33 15.44
N ILE A 75 0.85 -16.45 14.61
CA ILE A 75 1.78 -15.41 15.01
C ILE A 75 1.04 -14.08 15.01
N THR A 76 0.96 -13.46 16.19
CA THR A 76 0.26 -12.18 16.40
C THR A 76 1.20 -11.08 16.89
N SER A 77 0.71 -9.87 16.90
CA SER A 77 1.34 -8.70 17.51
C SER A 77 0.32 -7.87 18.27
N ASN A 78 0.80 -6.90 19.03
CA ASN A 78 -0.04 -5.84 19.59
C ASN A 78 -0.32 -4.75 18.53
N SER A 79 -1.09 -3.72 18.92
CA SER A 79 -1.50 -2.61 18.05
C SER A 79 -0.32 -1.77 17.53
N SER A 80 0.79 -1.69 18.26
CA SER A 80 1.94 -0.85 17.87
C SER A 80 2.81 -1.43 16.75
N TRP A 81 2.55 -2.68 16.33
CA TRP A 81 3.29 -3.29 15.23
C TRP A 81 2.83 -2.75 13.88
N TRP A 82 3.78 -2.47 13.00
CA TRP A 82 3.58 -1.76 11.74
C TRP A 82 2.46 -2.31 10.83
N CYS A 83 2.17 -3.60 10.91
CA CYS A 83 1.14 -4.23 10.07
C CYS A 83 -0.24 -4.36 10.75
N SER A 84 -0.45 -3.76 11.93
CA SER A 84 -1.69 -3.91 12.71
C SER A 84 -2.95 -3.38 11.99
N GLY A 85 -2.80 -2.42 11.08
CA GLY A 85 -3.93 -1.86 10.32
C GLY A 85 -4.49 -2.75 9.22
N PHE A 86 -3.68 -3.70 8.72
CA PHE A 86 -4.08 -4.47 7.54
C PHE A 86 -5.23 -5.44 7.82
N TYR A 87 -5.32 -5.99 9.02
CA TYR A 87 -6.40 -6.92 9.38
C TYR A 87 -7.77 -6.26 9.26
N SER A 88 -8.01 -5.18 9.98
CA SER A 88 -9.27 -4.43 9.90
C SER A 88 -9.51 -3.86 8.49
N GLY A 89 -8.45 -3.41 7.81
CA GLY A 89 -8.54 -2.96 6.41
C GLY A 89 -9.00 -4.06 5.45
N THR A 90 -8.50 -5.28 5.61
CA THR A 90 -8.90 -6.44 4.80
C THR A 90 -10.37 -6.82 5.08
N LEU A 91 -10.77 -6.90 6.35
CA LEU A 91 -12.15 -7.16 6.76
C LEU A 91 -13.12 -6.16 6.12
N LEU A 92 -12.80 -4.86 6.18
CA LEU A 92 -13.60 -3.79 5.58
C LEU A 92 -13.69 -3.92 4.05
N ASN A 93 -12.57 -4.29 3.41
CA ASN A 93 -12.53 -4.48 1.96
C ASN A 93 -13.32 -5.71 1.52
N ILE A 94 -13.36 -6.80 2.31
CA ILE A 94 -14.21 -7.97 2.05
C ILE A 94 -15.68 -7.61 2.31
N TYR A 95 -15.98 -6.95 3.43
CA TYR A 95 -17.32 -6.47 3.77
C TYR A 95 -17.95 -5.61 2.66
N GLU A 96 -17.17 -4.73 2.04
CA GLU A 96 -17.64 -3.88 0.92
C GLU A 96 -18.11 -4.70 -0.29
N GLN A 97 -17.71 -5.97 -0.39
CA GLN A 97 -18.07 -6.83 -1.51
C GLN A 97 -19.24 -7.78 -1.22
N ASN A 98 -19.41 -8.18 0.03
CA ASN A 98 -20.41 -9.21 0.42
C ASN A 98 -21.43 -8.73 1.45
N HIS A 99 -21.16 -7.58 2.11
CA HIS A 99 -22.00 -6.98 3.14
C HIS A 99 -22.26 -7.88 4.37
N ASP A 100 -21.31 -8.79 4.69
CA ASP A 100 -21.41 -9.65 5.86
C ASP A 100 -21.20 -8.86 7.16
N ALA A 101 -22.26 -8.79 7.97
CA ALA A 101 -22.26 -8.01 9.22
C ALA A 101 -21.25 -8.52 10.26
N ALA A 102 -20.89 -9.82 10.24
CA ALA A 102 -19.89 -10.36 11.15
C ALA A 102 -18.51 -9.75 10.87
N LEU A 103 -18.10 -9.68 9.59
CA LEU A 103 -16.83 -9.05 9.21
C LEU A 103 -16.76 -7.58 9.60
N LEU A 104 -17.88 -6.85 9.50
CA LEU A 104 -17.94 -5.46 9.95
C LEU A 104 -17.80 -5.35 11.47
N ALA A 105 -18.42 -6.26 12.23
CA ALA A 105 -18.30 -6.29 13.69
C ALA A 105 -16.85 -6.56 14.11
N ASP A 106 -16.17 -7.51 13.45
CA ASP A 106 -14.78 -7.86 13.69
C ASP A 106 -13.84 -6.70 13.36
N ALA A 107 -14.09 -6.04 12.22
CA ALA A 107 -13.33 -4.85 11.84
C ALA A 107 -13.48 -3.75 12.90
N ASN A 108 -14.67 -3.49 13.40
CA ASN A 108 -14.90 -2.46 14.44
C ASN A 108 -14.17 -2.81 15.75
N ARG A 109 -14.20 -4.07 16.21
CA ARG A 109 -13.45 -4.51 17.41
C ARG A 109 -11.93 -4.30 17.25
N SER A 110 -11.42 -4.60 16.06
CA SER A 110 -10.00 -4.37 15.73
C SER A 110 -9.66 -2.87 15.69
N LEU A 111 -10.52 -2.05 15.09
CA LEU A 111 -10.37 -0.58 15.06
C LEU A 111 -10.35 0.01 16.46
N ASP A 112 -11.24 -0.41 17.36
CA ASP A 112 -11.28 0.07 18.75
C ASP A 112 -9.96 -0.19 19.46
N SER A 113 -9.35 -1.36 19.25
CA SER A 113 -8.05 -1.74 19.83
C SER A 113 -6.90 -0.95 19.22
N LEU A 114 -7.01 -0.55 17.94
CA LEU A 114 -5.98 0.16 17.18
C LEU A 114 -6.02 1.68 17.43
N ALA A 115 -7.13 2.24 17.86
CA ALA A 115 -7.38 3.68 17.95
C ALA A 115 -6.29 4.45 18.74
N ARG A 116 -5.68 3.80 19.75
CA ARG A 116 -4.61 4.41 20.57
C ARG A 116 -3.37 4.80 19.76
N GLU A 117 -3.11 4.11 18.66
CA GLU A 117 -1.92 4.33 17.83
C GLU A 117 -1.95 5.66 17.07
N GLN A 118 -3.06 6.39 17.08
CA GLN A 118 -3.14 7.75 16.56
C GLN A 118 -2.13 8.72 17.20
N TYR A 119 -1.64 8.40 18.40
CA TYR A 119 -0.64 9.21 19.13
C TYR A 119 0.77 8.60 19.11
N ASN A 120 0.99 7.53 18.35
CA ASN A 120 2.29 6.87 18.27
C ASN A 120 3.28 7.72 17.45
N THR A 121 4.31 8.22 18.10
CA THR A 121 5.38 9.02 17.48
C THR A 121 6.68 8.22 17.27
N HIS A 122 6.68 6.90 17.55
CA HIS A 122 7.86 6.05 17.51
C HIS A 122 7.98 5.22 16.21
N THR A 123 7.00 5.31 15.33
CA THR A 123 6.99 4.62 14.03
C THR A 123 6.66 5.58 12.90
N HIS A 124 7.17 5.28 11.70
CA HIS A 124 6.77 5.94 10.46
C HIS A 124 5.55 5.27 9.81
N ASP A 125 5.11 4.13 10.33
CA ASP A 125 4.14 3.24 9.68
C ASP A 125 2.68 3.64 9.92
N LEU A 126 2.42 4.87 10.39
CA LEU A 126 1.05 5.31 10.67
C LEU A 126 0.16 5.35 9.43
N GLY A 127 0.71 5.47 8.22
CA GLY A 127 -0.05 5.25 6.99
C GLY A 127 -0.51 3.80 6.85
N PHE A 128 0.39 2.84 7.03
CA PHE A 128 0.06 1.41 7.04
C PHE A 128 -0.89 1.02 8.16
N MET A 129 -0.70 1.57 9.36
CA MET A 129 -1.51 1.23 10.52
C MET A 129 -2.89 1.89 10.46
N MET A 130 -2.93 3.19 10.24
CA MET A 130 -4.15 3.99 10.44
C MET A 130 -4.91 4.26 9.14
N TYR A 131 -4.19 4.46 8.00
CA TYR A 131 -4.90 4.76 6.76
C TYR A 131 -5.46 3.53 6.07
N THR A 132 -4.79 2.38 6.13
CA THR A 132 -5.35 1.11 5.63
C THR A 132 -6.56 0.63 6.45
N SER A 133 -6.65 1.02 7.73
CA SER A 133 -7.72 0.67 8.66
C SER A 133 -8.79 1.75 8.73
N PHE A 134 -8.56 2.80 9.51
CA PHE A 134 -9.50 3.92 9.70
C PHE A 134 -9.78 4.69 8.41
N GLY A 135 -8.83 4.76 7.46
CA GLY A 135 -9.06 5.34 6.14
C GLY A 135 -10.13 4.59 5.36
N ASN A 136 -10.07 3.24 5.33
CA ASN A 136 -11.13 2.42 4.74
C ASN A 136 -12.45 2.54 5.52
N ALA A 137 -12.41 2.56 6.86
CA ALA A 137 -13.60 2.74 7.67
C ALA A 137 -14.28 4.10 7.42
N TYR A 138 -13.49 5.19 7.32
CA TYR A 138 -14.00 6.53 7.02
C TYR A 138 -14.57 6.61 5.61
N ARG A 139 -13.92 5.98 4.62
CA ARG A 139 -14.43 5.93 3.24
C ARG A 139 -15.78 5.21 3.14
N LEU A 140 -15.99 4.14 3.90
CA LEU A 140 -17.23 3.37 3.89
C LEU A 140 -18.35 4.02 4.72
N ASN A 141 -17.98 4.61 5.85
CA ASN A 141 -18.91 5.26 6.77
C ASN A 141 -18.23 6.46 7.44
N PRO A 142 -18.32 7.66 6.85
CA PRO A 142 -17.66 8.85 7.38
C PRO A 142 -18.20 9.22 8.77
N LYS A 143 -17.38 8.98 9.81
CA LYS A 143 -17.65 9.38 11.19
C LYS A 143 -16.67 10.46 11.63
N PRO A 144 -17.11 11.51 12.36
CA PRO A 144 -16.22 12.54 12.90
C PRO A 144 -15.08 11.96 13.75
N ALA A 145 -15.35 10.90 14.53
CA ALA A 145 -14.32 10.20 15.32
C ALA A 145 -13.22 9.59 14.47
N TYR A 146 -13.54 8.95 13.34
CA TYR A 146 -12.56 8.39 12.43
C TYR A 146 -11.71 9.49 11.77
N LYS A 147 -12.34 10.59 11.37
CA LYS A 147 -11.63 11.78 10.87
C LYS A 147 -10.62 12.29 11.88
N GLN A 148 -11.04 12.44 13.15
CA GLN A 148 -10.16 12.93 14.21
C GLN A 148 -8.97 11.99 14.45
N ILE A 149 -9.18 10.68 14.47
CA ILE A 149 -8.13 9.67 14.61
C ILE A 149 -7.12 9.80 13.48
N LEU A 150 -7.57 9.90 12.23
CA LEU A 150 -6.67 10.03 11.08
C LEU A 150 -5.88 11.35 11.09
N VAL A 151 -6.51 12.47 11.48
CA VAL A 151 -5.82 13.76 11.63
C VAL A 151 -4.76 13.69 12.73
N ASN A 152 -5.06 13.07 13.88
CA ASN A 152 -4.09 12.87 14.95
C ASN A 152 -2.92 11.99 14.48
N SER A 153 -3.21 10.93 13.74
CA SER A 153 -2.19 10.04 13.15
C SER A 153 -1.27 10.80 12.19
N ALA A 154 -1.83 11.67 11.34
CA ALA A 154 -1.03 12.51 10.44
C ALA A 154 -0.13 13.49 11.21
N LYS A 155 -0.64 14.08 12.30
CA LYS A 155 0.17 14.93 13.21
C LYS A 155 1.30 14.12 13.84
N SER A 156 1.01 12.95 14.38
CA SER A 156 2.02 12.07 15.00
C SER A 156 3.09 11.64 13.99
N LEU A 157 2.72 11.25 12.77
CA LEU A 157 3.66 10.94 11.69
C LEU A 157 4.56 12.15 11.36
N SER A 158 3.97 13.34 11.30
CA SER A 158 4.68 14.58 10.96
C SER A 158 5.75 14.96 11.98
N THR A 159 5.63 14.52 13.25
CA THR A 159 6.68 14.79 14.27
C THR A 159 8.01 14.13 13.96
N ARG A 160 8.01 13.10 13.10
CA ARG A 160 9.22 12.38 12.69
C ARG A 160 9.93 13.04 11.49
N PHE A 161 9.39 14.13 10.95
CA PHE A 161 9.98 14.85 9.82
C PHE A 161 11.14 15.73 10.27
N ASN A 162 12.29 15.60 9.61
CA ASN A 162 13.43 16.49 9.79
C ASN A 162 13.61 17.36 8.54
N PRO A 163 13.44 18.69 8.62
CA PRO A 163 13.55 19.58 7.47
C PRO A 163 14.98 19.69 6.89
N LYS A 164 16.04 19.43 7.67
CA LYS A 164 17.43 19.41 7.20
C LYS A 164 17.68 18.18 6.29
N VAL A 165 17.12 17.02 6.67
CA VAL A 165 17.17 15.78 5.88
C VAL A 165 16.14 15.81 4.74
N GLY A 166 15.00 16.45 4.96
CA GLY A 166 13.87 16.46 4.06
C GLY A 166 13.09 15.14 4.04
N CYS A 167 13.16 14.36 5.12
CA CYS A 167 12.47 13.07 5.24
C CYS A 167 11.84 12.86 6.61
N ILE A 168 10.87 11.93 6.66
CA ILE A 168 10.32 11.33 7.85
C ILE A 168 11.26 10.19 8.28
N LYS A 169 11.72 10.19 9.53
CA LYS A 169 12.56 9.14 10.12
C LYS A 169 11.80 7.82 10.21
N SER A 170 12.39 6.73 9.73
CA SER A 170 11.75 5.42 9.75
C SER A 170 11.92 4.73 11.10
N TRP A 171 13.15 4.50 11.52
CA TRP A 171 13.47 3.80 12.77
C TRP A 171 14.24 4.69 13.73
N ASP A 172 14.04 4.48 15.03
CA ASP A 172 14.89 5.08 16.04
C ASP A 172 16.22 4.33 16.08
N ALA A 173 17.30 5.10 16.11
CA ALA A 173 18.66 4.62 16.05
C ALA A 173 19.55 5.52 16.92
N LYS A 174 20.89 5.39 16.78
CA LYS A 174 21.83 6.29 17.45
C LYS A 174 21.51 7.75 17.08
N PRO A 175 21.79 8.72 17.97
CA PRO A 175 21.53 10.14 17.69
C PRO A 175 22.20 10.67 16.42
N SER A 176 23.32 10.07 16.02
CA SER A 176 24.05 10.39 14.77
C SER A 176 23.38 9.87 13.50
N ASP A 177 22.38 9.02 13.62
CA ASP A 177 21.76 8.31 12.49
C ASP A 177 20.32 8.78 12.25
N PHE A 178 20.00 9.01 10.98
CA PHE A 178 18.65 9.28 10.54
C PHE A 178 18.27 8.29 9.42
N LEU A 179 17.67 7.18 9.83
CA LEU A 179 17.37 6.08 8.92
C LEU A 179 16.04 6.32 8.22
N VAL A 180 16.05 6.18 6.90
CA VAL A 180 14.86 6.25 6.04
C VAL A 180 14.81 5.02 5.16
N ILE A 181 13.68 4.31 5.13
CA ILE A 181 13.46 3.17 4.25
C ILE A 181 12.46 3.50 3.15
N ILE A 182 12.57 2.79 2.03
CA ILE A 182 11.71 3.03 0.85
C ILE A 182 10.23 2.83 1.17
N ASP A 183 9.89 1.97 2.12
CA ASP A 183 8.53 1.66 2.61
C ASP A 183 7.80 2.93 3.07
N ASN A 184 8.53 3.94 3.54
CA ASN A 184 7.96 5.20 4.02
C ASN A 184 7.13 5.92 2.96
N MET A 185 7.39 5.68 1.67
CA MET A 185 6.58 6.21 0.57
C MET A 185 5.10 5.81 0.68
N MET A 186 4.79 4.66 1.30
CA MET A 186 3.43 4.18 1.50
C MET A 186 2.67 4.93 2.59
N ASN A 187 3.39 5.60 3.50
CA ASN A 187 2.78 6.32 4.62
C ASN A 187 2.38 7.77 4.26
N LEU A 188 2.80 8.26 3.09
CA LEU A 188 2.55 9.63 2.65
C LEU A 188 1.08 9.88 2.26
N GLU A 189 0.35 8.85 1.88
CA GLU A 189 -1.08 8.97 1.52
C GLU A 189 -1.93 9.51 2.67
N LEU A 190 -1.63 9.13 3.92
CA LEU A 190 -2.24 9.69 5.12
C LEU A 190 -2.06 11.22 5.21
N LEU A 191 -0.90 11.74 4.85
CA LEU A 191 -0.61 13.18 4.89
C LEU A 191 -1.39 13.95 3.82
N PHE A 192 -1.51 13.41 2.62
CA PHE A 192 -2.34 14.00 1.56
C PHE A 192 -3.81 14.00 1.95
N TRP A 193 -4.30 12.90 2.52
CA TRP A 193 -5.66 12.83 3.05
C TRP A 193 -5.89 13.90 4.12
N ALA A 194 -4.98 14.03 5.08
CA ALA A 194 -5.08 15.04 6.15
C ALA A 194 -5.09 16.47 5.59
N THR A 195 -4.29 16.76 4.56
CA THR A 195 -4.33 18.06 3.86
C THR A 195 -5.72 18.35 3.29
N ARG A 196 -6.33 17.39 2.58
CA ARG A 196 -7.67 17.59 1.99
C ARG A 196 -8.75 17.81 3.04
N GLU A 197 -8.67 17.07 4.14
CA GLU A 197 -9.70 17.11 5.19
C GLU A 197 -9.60 18.31 6.13
N THR A 198 -8.40 18.89 6.30
CA THR A 198 -8.15 19.97 7.24
C THR A 198 -7.83 21.31 6.59
N GLY A 199 -7.39 21.30 5.31
CA GLY A 199 -6.85 22.48 4.65
C GLY A 199 -5.41 22.82 5.07
N ASP A 200 -4.79 22.07 6.00
CA ASP A 200 -3.42 22.30 6.45
C ASP A 200 -2.42 21.78 5.41
N SER A 201 -1.78 22.72 4.71
CA SER A 201 -0.78 22.42 3.69
C SER A 201 0.56 21.93 4.24
N SER A 202 0.79 21.94 5.55
CA SER A 202 2.03 21.44 6.14
C SER A 202 2.22 19.96 5.88
N PHE A 203 1.15 19.16 5.96
CA PHE A 203 1.17 17.74 5.64
C PHE A 203 1.57 17.48 4.18
N TYR A 204 0.99 18.23 3.24
CA TYR A 204 1.34 18.16 1.81
C TYR A 204 2.83 18.47 1.60
N LYS A 205 3.34 19.53 2.23
CA LYS A 205 4.75 19.93 2.11
C LYS A 205 5.70 18.85 2.61
N ILE A 206 5.38 18.22 3.75
CA ILE A 206 6.16 17.09 4.30
C ILE A 206 6.18 15.94 3.30
N ALA A 207 5.02 15.51 2.80
CA ALA A 207 4.92 14.40 1.87
C ALA A 207 5.70 14.65 0.58
N VAL A 208 5.56 15.83 -0.02
CA VAL A 208 6.27 16.21 -1.26
C VAL A 208 7.78 16.30 -1.02
N THR A 209 8.21 16.88 0.09
CA THR A 209 9.65 16.99 0.41
C THR A 209 10.25 15.61 0.62
N HIS A 210 9.59 14.75 1.38
CA HIS A 210 10.03 13.36 1.58
C HIS A 210 10.17 12.61 0.25
N ALA A 211 9.15 12.65 -0.60
CA ALA A 211 9.18 11.97 -1.90
C ALA A 211 10.30 12.49 -2.82
N ASN A 212 10.56 13.81 -2.83
CA ASN A 212 11.66 14.39 -3.61
C ASN A 212 13.03 13.91 -3.12
N THR A 213 13.24 13.87 -1.81
CA THR A 213 14.49 13.38 -1.21
C THR A 213 14.66 11.88 -1.46
N THR A 214 13.59 11.11 -1.35
CA THR A 214 13.59 9.67 -1.66
C THR A 214 13.92 9.43 -3.13
N MET A 215 13.30 10.15 -4.05
CA MET A 215 13.57 10.04 -5.48
C MET A 215 15.04 10.33 -5.81
N LYS A 216 15.65 11.31 -5.15
CA LYS A 216 17.05 11.69 -5.34
C LYS A 216 18.03 10.66 -4.76
N ASN A 217 17.75 10.08 -3.60
CA ASN A 217 18.77 9.39 -2.82
C ASN A 217 18.57 7.86 -2.73
N HIS A 218 17.34 7.35 -2.91
CA HIS A 218 17.04 5.92 -2.80
C HIS A 218 17.14 5.16 -4.12
N TYR A 219 17.27 5.85 -5.27
CA TYR A 219 17.26 5.17 -6.57
C TYR A 219 18.63 5.19 -7.22
N ARG A 220 18.98 4.06 -7.84
CA ARG A 220 20.12 3.91 -8.73
C ARG A 220 19.76 4.41 -10.12
N ALA A 221 20.76 4.56 -10.99
CA ALA A 221 20.55 5.02 -12.37
C ALA A 221 19.61 4.11 -13.19
N ASN A 222 19.48 2.83 -12.83
CA ASN A 222 18.56 1.88 -13.44
C ASN A 222 17.17 1.85 -12.79
N TYR A 223 16.89 2.77 -11.86
CA TYR A 223 15.64 2.88 -11.10
C TYR A 223 15.34 1.74 -10.12
N SER A 224 16.33 0.88 -9.81
CA SER A 224 16.23 0.03 -8.63
C SER A 224 16.44 0.85 -7.36
N SER A 225 15.75 0.50 -6.28
CA SER A 225 15.88 1.24 -5.02
C SER A 225 16.85 0.55 -4.05
N TYR A 226 17.58 1.36 -3.28
CA TYR A 226 18.12 0.94 -2.00
C TYR A 226 16.99 0.77 -0.99
N HIS A 227 17.12 -0.18 -0.07
CA HIS A 227 16.14 -0.34 0.99
C HIS A 227 16.26 0.79 2.02
N VAL A 228 17.45 1.03 2.55
CA VAL A 228 17.73 1.98 3.64
C VAL A 228 18.74 3.04 3.17
N VAL A 229 18.44 4.30 3.42
CA VAL A 229 19.41 5.40 3.35
C VAL A 229 19.57 6.00 4.75
N ASN A 230 20.82 6.06 5.22
CA ASN A 230 21.19 6.75 6.45
C ASN A 230 21.66 8.16 6.14
N TYR A 231 21.11 9.14 6.84
CA TYR A 231 21.45 10.55 6.70
C TYR A 231 22.07 11.10 7.99
N ASN A 232 22.91 12.12 7.84
CA ASN A 232 23.31 12.97 8.96
C ASN A 232 22.11 13.87 9.34
N PRO A 233 21.59 13.81 10.58
CA PRO A 233 20.41 14.58 10.97
C PRO A 233 20.61 16.09 11.00
N GLU A 234 21.88 16.56 11.11
CA GLU A 234 22.22 17.98 11.20
C GLU A 234 22.47 18.64 9.84
N THR A 235 22.98 17.87 8.88
CA THR A 235 23.36 18.40 7.55
C THR A 235 22.47 17.91 6.42
N GLY A 236 21.72 16.81 6.62
CA GLY A 236 20.98 16.12 5.57
C GLY A 236 21.85 15.34 4.58
N ALA A 237 23.16 15.25 4.81
CA ALA A 237 24.04 14.49 3.93
C ALA A 237 23.80 13.00 4.04
N VAL A 238 23.86 12.29 2.90
CA VAL A 238 23.79 10.82 2.87
C VAL A 238 25.09 10.25 3.45
N LEU A 239 24.97 9.45 4.50
CA LEU A 239 26.10 8.76 5.15
C LEU A 239 26.31 7.37 4.55
N GLN A 240 25.21 6.64 4.30
CA GLN A 240 25.27 5.25 3.82
C GLN A 240 23.99 4.88 3.09
N ARG A 241 24.13 4.02 2.08
CA ARG A 241 23.03 3.27 1.48
C ARG A 241 23.22 1.79 1.80
N LYS A 242 22.16 1.12 2.23
CA LYS A 242 22.23 -0.27 2.68
C LYS A 242 20.90 -1.00 2.58
N THR A 243 20.90 -2.26 2.95
CA THR A 243 19.67 -3.03 3.14
C THR A 243 19.52 -3.48 4.59
N ALA A 244 18.29 -3.79 4.99
CA ALA A 244 17.97 -4.54 6.19
C ALA A 244 17.26 -5.87 5.83
N GLN A 245 16.36 -5.83 4.83
CA GLN A 245 15.54 -6.98 4.45
C GLN A 245 15.92 -7.61 3.11
N GLY A 246 16.73 -6.91 2.27
CA GLY A 246 17.23 -7.42 1.00
C GLY A 246 18.42 -8.35 1.14
N PHE A 247 18.85 -8.93 0.03
CA PHE A 247 19.94 -9.88 -0.07
C PHE A 247 21.31 -9.24 0.25
N SER A 248 21.57 -8.04 -0.29
CA SER A 248 22.79 -7.26 -0.05
C SER A 248 22.50 -5.77 -0.22
N ASP A 249 23.44 -4.91 0.20
CA ASP A 249 23.29 -3.45 0.10
C ASP A 249 23.05 -2.98 -1.35
N GLU A 250 23.63 -3.69 -2.32
CA GLU A 250 23.47 -3.38 -3.75
C GLU A 250 22.34 -4.16 -4.43
N SER A 251 21.64 -5.05 -3.73
CA SER A 251 20.55 -5.82 -4.30
C SER A 251 19.25 -5.00 -4.46
N ALA A 252 18.32 -5.55 -5.21
CA ALA A 252 17.00 -5.00 -5.41
C ALA A 252 15.96 -5.87 -4.67
N TRP A 253 15.73 -5.60 -3.39
CA TRP A 253 14.73 -6.25 -2.58
C TRP A 253 13.33 -6.07 -3.19
N ALA A 254 12.65 -7.19 -3.55
CA ALA A 254 11.45 -7.13 -4.39
C ALA A 254 10.32 -6.31 -3.79
N ARG A 255 10.02 -6.48 -2.48
CA ARG A 255 8.98 -5.71 -1.83
C ARG A 255 9.32 -4.22 -1.74
N GLY A 256 10.59 -3.85 -1.56
CA GLY A 256 11.03 -2.46 -1.61
C GLY A 256 10.80 -1.81 -2.98
N GLN A 257 11.04 -2.56 -4.08
CA GLN A 257 10.76 -2.05 -5.43
C GLN A 257 9.28 -1.72 -5.59
N VAL A 258 8.40 -2.61 -5.15
CA VAL A 258 6.94 -2.42 -5.32
C VAL A 258 6.37 -1.41 -4.33
N TRP A 259 6.97 -1.19 -3.16
CA TRP A 259 6.64 -0.06 -2.29
C TRP A 259 6.92 1.28 -2.97
N GLY A 260 8.08 1.40 -3.62
CA GLY A 260 8.40 2.56 -4.42
C GLY A 260 7.43 2.77 -5.58
N LEU A 261 7.13 1.70 -6.33
CA LEU A 261 6.15 1.74 -7.43
C LEU A 261 4.80 2.27 -6.96
N TYR A 262 4.25 1.70 -5.89
CA TYR A 262 2.96 2.11 -5.34
C TYR A 262 3.03 3.55 -4.81
N GLY A 263 4.03 3.87 -3.99
CA GLY A 263 4.18 5.18 -3.38
C GLY A 263 4.30 6.32 -4.41
N PHE A 264 5.09 6.16 -5.48
CA PHE A 264 5.19 7.19 -6.53
C PHE A 264 3.94 7.27 -7.41
N THR A 265 3.19 6.17 -7.56
CA THR A 265 1.86 6.21 -8.20
C THR A 265 0.88 7.06 -7.37
N VAL A 266 0.87 6.88 -6.04
CA VAL A 266 0.11 7.72 -5.11
C VAL A 266 0.55 9.18 -5.19
N MET A 267 1.87 9.45 -5.21
CA MET A 267 2.39 10.81 -5.35
C MET A 267 1.86 11.51 -6.61
N TYR A 268 1.78 10.80 -7.74
CA TYR A 268 1.18 11.36 -8.94
C TYR A 268 -0.31 11.60 -8.79
N ARG A 269 -1.06 10.65 -8.24
CA ARG A 269 -2.49 10.81 -7.99
C ARG A 269 -2.81 12.08 -7.18
N GLU A 270 -2.02 12.32 -6.14
CA GLU A 270 -2.26 13.41 -5.18
C GLU A 270 -1.75 14.77 -5.64
N THR A 271 -0.72 14.81 -6.50
CA THR A 271 -0.06 16.06 -6.89
C THR A 271 -0.25 16.43 -8.36
N HIS A 272 -0.61 15.47 -9.21
CA HIS A 272 -0.61 15.60 -10.68
C HIS A 272 0.74 16.05 -11.27
N ASN A 273 1.84 15.92 -10.51
CA ASN A 273 3.16 16.29 -10.99
C ASN A 273 3.78 15.13 -11.79
N LYS A 274 4.00 15.37 -13.08
CA LYS A 274 4.48 14.37 -14.06
C LYS A 274 5.77 13.66 -13.64
N LYS A 275 6.68 14.33 -12.91
CA LYS A 275 7.92 13.70 -12.44
C LYS A 275 7.69 12.44 -11.59
N TYR A 276 6.58 12.39 -10.83
CA TYR A 276 6.24 11.22 -10.02
C TYR A 276 5.63 10.11 -10.87
N LEU A 277 4.87 10.45 -11.92
CA LEU A 277 4.40 9.48 -12.89
C LEU A 277 5.58 8.84 -13.62
N GLU A 278 6.51 9.65 -14.12
CA GLU A 278 7.73 9.19 -14.79
C GLU A 278 8.56 8.29 -13.89
N GLN A 279 8.72 8.67 -12.61
CA GLN A 279 9.41 7.83 -11.62
C GLN A 279 8.70 6.48 -11.43
N ALA A 280 7.37 6.47 -11.26
CA ALA A 280 6.60 5.23 -11.13
C ALA A 280 6.72 4.35 -12.38
N MET A 281 6.66 4.93 -13.58
CA MET A 281 6.81 4.21 -14.85
C MET A 281 8.23 3.63 -15.02
N HIS A 282 9.28 4.35 -14.62
CA HIS A 282 10.65 3.85 -14.65
C HIS A 282 10.84 2.68 -13.67
N ILE A 283 10.26 2.75 -12.46
CA ILE A 283 10.28 1.64 -11.51
C ILE A 283 9.51 0.43 -12.08
N ALA A 284 8.33 0.65 -12.67
CA ALA A 284 7.58 -0.42 -13.34
C ALA A 284 8.40 -1.07 -14.45
N LYS A 285 9.07 -0.26 -15.29
CA LYS A 285 9.95 -0.76 -16.36
C LYS A 285 11.11 -1.58 -15.82
N PHE A 286 11.76 -1.12 -14.71
CA PHE A 286 12.82 -1.89 -14.05
C PHE A 286 12.29 -3.26 -13.58
N ILE A 287 11.14 -3.29 -12.89
CA ILE A 287 10.57 -4.54 -12.37
C ILE A 287 10.18 -5.47 -13.51
N LEU A 288 9.38 -4.99 -14.47
CA LEU A 288 8.80 -5.82 -15.53
C LEU A 288 9.82 -6.27 -16.57
N GLY A 289 10.89 -5.49 -16.77
CA GLY A 289 12.01 -5.81 -17.65
C GLY A 289 13.16 -6.57 -16.98
N ASN A 290 13.06 -6.85 -15.66
CA ASN A 290 14.11 -7.55 -14.95
C ASN A 290 14.20 -9.01 -15.42
N PRO A 291 15.38 -9.51 -15.84
CA PRO A 291 15.54 -10.89 -16.33
C PRO A 291 15.24 -11.95 -15.27
N HIS A 292 15.30 -11.58 -13.98
CA HIS A 292 14.96 -12.46 -12.87
C HIS A 292 13.47 -12.37 -12.45
N LEU A 293 12.65 -11.57 -13.12
CA LEU A 293 11.20 -11.64 -12.89
C LEU A 293 10.64 -12.87 -13.60
N PRO A 294 10.11 -13.86 -12.85
CA PRO A 294 9.55 -15.07 -13.47
C PRO A 294 8.38 -14.80 -14.42
N ALA A 295 8.14 -15.70 -15.35
CA ALA A 295 7.09 -15.55 -16.36
C ALA A 295 5.69 -15.36 -15.76
N ASP A 296 5.41 -15.98 -14.59
CA ASP A 296 4.14 -15.86 -13.85
C ASP A 296 4.01 -14.54 -13.07
N LYS A 297 5.02 -13.68 -13.12
CA LYS A 297 5.05 -12.35 -12.49
C LYS A 297 5.01 -12.36 -10.96
N ILE A 298 5.23 -13.49 -10.30
CA ILE A 298 5.44 -13.54 -8.86
C ILE A 298 6.95 -13.42 -8.63
N PRO A 299 7.47 -12.31 -8.05
CA PRO A 299 8.90 -12.10 -7.92
C PRO A 299 9.53 -13.05 -6.90
N TYR A 300 10.82 -13.28 -7.02
CA TYR A 300 11.63 -13.76 -5.92
C TYR A 300 11.67 -12.69 -4.82
N TRP A 301 11.98 -13.09 -3.59
CA TRP A 301 12.04 -12.15 -2.46
C TRP A 301 13.06 -11.02 -2.65
N ASP A 302 14.09 -11.26 -3.48
CA ASP A 302 15.05 -10.27 -3.96
C ASP A 302 15.44 -10.62 -5.40
N PHE A 303 15.54 -9.63 -6.28
CA PHE A 303 15.89 -9.83 -7.70
C PHE A 303 17.34 -10.28 -7.91
N ASN A 304 18.16 -10.19 -6.85
CA ASN A 304 19.56 -10.60 -6.84
C ASN A 304 19.83 -11.75 -5.88
N ALA A 305 18.80 -12.48 -5.44
CA ALA A 305 18.98 -13.64 -4.57
C ALA A 305 19.93 -14.66 -5.23
N SER A 306 20.89 -15.18 -4.44
CA SER A 306 22.02 -15.99 -4.97
C SER A 306 21.60 -17.33 -5.57
N ASN A 307 20.42 -17.85 -5.19
CA ASN A 307 19.95 -19.17 -5.59
C ASN A 307 18.80 -19.14 -6.63
N ILE A 308 18.64 -18.06 -7.38
CA ILE A 308 17.74 -18.03 -8.53
C ILE A 308 18.17 -19.07 -9.56
N PRO A 309 17.29 -19.93 -10.12
CA PRO A 309 15.83 -19.85 -10.07
C PRO A 309 15.14 -20.57 -8.88
N ASN A 310 15.88 -21.07 -7.91
CA ASN A 310 15.36 -21.83 -6.77
C ASN A 310 15.12 -20.97 -5.51
N ALA A 311 15.22 -19.64 -5.65
CA ALA A 311 14.96 -18.70 -4.57
C ALA A 311 13.46 -18.67 -4.20
N LEU A 312 13.17 -18.33 -2.94
CA LEU A 312 11.79 -18.18 -2.47
C LEU A 312 11.06 -17.06 -3.19
N ARG A 313 9.79 -17.29 -3.44
CA ARG A 313 8.88 -16.33 -4.07
C ARG A 313 8.24 -15.44 -2.99
N ASP A 314 7.91 -14.22 -3.35
CA ASP A 314 7.21 -13.31 -2.42
C ASP A 314 5.83 -12.93 -2.97
N ALA A 315 4.81 -13.64 -2.51
CA ALA A 315 3.41 -13.35 -2.86
C ALA A 315 2.99 -11.95 -2.40
N SER A 316 3.56 -11.42 -1.30
CA SER A 316 3.27 -10.07 -0.83
C SER A 316 3.72 -9.01 -1.82
N ALA A 317 4.95 -9.13 -2.34
CA ALA A 317 5.45 -8.21 -3.37
C ALA A 317 4.60 -8.28 -4.66
N ALA A 318 4.15 -9.47 -5.06
CA ALA A 318 3.26 -9.64 -6.21
C ALA A 318 1.90 -8.96 -6.00
N ALA A 319 1.27 -9.12 -4.83
CA ALA A 319 -0.02 -8.53 -4.50
C ALA A 319 0.05 -6.99 -4.52
N ILE A 320 1.10 -6.40 -3.92
CA ILE A 320 1.36 -4.97 -3.92
C ILE A 320 1.59 -4.46 -5.36
N MET A 321 2.40 -5.20 -6.15
CA MET A 321 2.65 -4.87 -7.56
C MET A 321 1.36 -4.85 -8.37
N ALA A 322 0.50 -5.85 -8.23
CA ALA A 322 -0.78 -5.90 -8.94
C ALA A 322 -1.67 -4.71 -8.59
N SER A 323 -1.77 -4.35 -7.31
CA SER A 323 -2.55 -3.21 -6.88
C SER A 323 -2.00 -1.88 -7.42
N ALA A 324 -0.67 -1.69 -7.36
CA ALA A 324 0.00 -0.50 -7.89
C ALA A 324 -0.18 -0.36 -9.41
N LEU A 325 0.01 -1.45 -10.18
CA LEU A 325 -0.12 -1.44 -11.63
C LEU A 325 -1.56 -1.15 -12.09
N LEU A 326 -2.58 -1.62 -11.36
CA LEU A 326 -4.00 -1.31 -11.65
C LEU A 326 -4.34 0.16 -11.40
N GLU A 327 -3.61 0.84 -10.56
CA GLU A 327 -3.74 2.29 -10.44
C GLU A 327 -2.91 3.01 -11.52
N LEU A 328 -1.64 2.66 -11.68
CA LEU A 328 -0.72 3.28 -12.62
C LEU A 328 -1.23 3.22 -14.08
N CYS A 329 -1.87 2.12 -14.48
CA CYS A 329 -2.41 1.96 -15.83
C CYS A 329 -3.48 3.00 -16.21
N ARG A 330 -4.04 3.71 -15.23
CA ARG A 330 -5.01 4.80 -15.47
C ARG A 330 -4.34 6.09 -15.93
N TYR A 331 -3.05 6.22 -15.73
CA TYR A 331 -2.27 7.43 -15.95
C TYR A 331 -1.27 7.30 -17.10
N ALA A 332 -0.87 6.07 -17.43
CA ALA A 332 0.09 5.75 -18.47
C ALA A 332 -0.49 5.94 -19.88
N ASP A 333 0.38 6.00 -20.89
CA ASP A 333 -0.05 5.88 -22.28
C ASP A 333 -0.72 4.53 -22.57
N LYS A 334 -1.32 4.39 -23.75
CA LYS A 334 -2.12 3.21 -24.08
C LYS A 334 -1.32 1.90 -24.07
N ALA A 335 -0.08 1.90 -24.54
CA ALA A 335 0.76 0.71 -24.62
C ALA A 335 1.17 0.22 -23.23
N ASP A 336 1.70 1.13 -22.42
CA ASP A 336 2.08 0.86 -21.04
C ASP A 336 0.87 0.51 -20.18
N ALA A 337 -0.26 1.21 -20.35
CA ALA A 337 -1.51 0.92 -19.64
C ALA A 337 -2.00 -0.51 -19.88
N ILE A 338 -1.97 -0.99 -21.14
CA ILE A 338 -2.33 -2.38 -21.49
C ILE A 338 -1.35 -3.36 -20.83
N THR A 339 -0.06 -3.07 -20.87
CA THR A 339 0.98 -3.90 -20.25
C THR A 339 0.76 -4.03 -18.75
N TYR A 340 0.55 -2.91 -18.05
CA TYR A 340 0.34 -2.88 -16.60
C TYR A 340 -0.95 -3.60 -16.20
N PHE A 341 -2.05 -3.35 -16.91
CA PHE A 341 -3.33 -3.99 -16.65
C PHE A 341 -3.25 -5.52 -16.84
N ASN A 342 -2.68 -5.98 -17.96
CA ASN A 342 -2.53 -7.41 -18.25
C ASN A 342 -1.59 -8.10 -17.26
N THR A 343 -0.50 -7.44 -16.84
CA THR A 343 0.41 -7.96 -15.82
C THR A 343 -0.31 -8.13 -14.50
N ALA A 344 -1.05 -7.11 -14.04
CA ALA A 344 -1.82 -7.20 -12.81
C ALA A 344 -2.90 -8.29 -12.87
N GLN A 345 -3.57 -8.44 -14.01
CA GLN A 345 -4.52 -9.53 -14.24
C GLN A 345 -3.84 -10.90 -14.10
N SER A 346 -2.66 -11.09 -14.72
CA SER A 346 -1.92 -12.34 -14.64
C SER A 346 -1.49 -12.66 -13.21
N ILE A 347 -1.05 -11.66 -12.46
CA ILE A 347 -0.71 -11.80 -11.04
C ILE A 347 -1.93 -12.23 -10.23
N ILE A 348 -3.09 -11.56 -10.41
CA ILE A 348 -4.33 -11.94 -9.71
C ILE A 348 -4.69 -13.39 -10.00
N GLN A 349 -4.61 -13.82 -11.27
CA GLN A 349 -4.89 -15.21 -11.67
C GLN A 349 -3.91 -16.19 -11.01
N LYS A 350 -2.61 -15.88 -11.01
CA LYS A 350 -1.59 -16.75 -10.41
C LYS A 350 -1.74 -16.84 -8.89
N LEU A 351 -1.91 -15.70 -8.20
CA LEU A 351 -2.15 -15.67 -6.75
C LEU A 351 -3.46 -16.38 -6.35
N SER A 352 -4.42 -16.51 -7.27
CA SER A 352 -5.67 -17.26 -7.05
C SER A 352 -5.52 -18.76 -7.27
N SER A 353 -4.37 -19.24 -7.73
CA SER A 353 -4.15 -20.68 -7.95
C SER A 353 -3.91 -21.42 -6.61
N PRO A 354 -4.14 -22.76 -6.55
CA PRO A 354 -3.86 -23.55 -5.34
C PRO A 354 -2.40 -23.50 -4.87
N GLU A 355 -1.47 -23.10 -5.72
CA GLU A 355 -0.07 -22.88 -5.35
C GLU A 355 0.08 -21.73 -4.35
N TYR A 356 -0.62 -20.59 -4.58
CA TYR A 356 -0.51 -19.39 -3.75
C TYR A 356 -1.72 -19.14 -2.85
N LYS A 357 -2.92 -19.58 -3.24
CA LYS A 357 -4.13 -19.42 -2.44
C LYS A 357 -4.36 -20.64 -1.55
N ALA A 358 -4.62 -20.40 -0.28
CA ALA A 358 -4.99 -21.43 0.66
C ALA A 358 -6.40 -21.97 0.39
N ALA A 359 -6.63 -23.26 0.66
CA ALA A 359 -7.97 -23.80 0.71
C ALA A 359 -8.76 -23.20 1.88
N PRO A 360 -10.08 -22.94 1.74
CA PRO A 360 -10.90 -22.42 2.82
C PRO A 360 -10.79 -23.25 4.10
N GLY A 361 -10.60 -22.59 5.25
CA GLY A 361 -10.44 -23.22 6.55
C GLY A 361 -9.01 -23.63 6.91
N THR A 362 -8.05 -23.45 6.01
CA THR A 362 -6.63 -23.79 6.24
C THR A 362 -5.76 -22.55 6.43
N ASN A 363 -4.43 -22.73 6.57
CA ASN A 363 -3.42 -21.66 6.59
C ASN A 363 -3.67 -20.60 7.68
N GLY A 364 -4.22 -21.00 8.83
CA GLY A 364 -4.55 -20.07 9.91
C GLY A 364 -5.62 -19.03 9.58
N GLY A 365 -6.33 -19.17 8.45
CA GLY A 365 -7.30 -18.18 7.98
C GLY A 365 -6.72 -17.11 7.05
N PHE A 366 -5.41 -17.17 6.74
CA PHE A 366 -4.83 -16.30 5.72
C PHE A 366 -5.20 -16.76 4.30
N ILE A 367 -5.38 -15.79 3.39
CA ILE A 367 -5.77 -16.05 1.99
C ILE A 367 -4.58 -16.58 1.20
N LEU A 368 -3.43 -15.88 1.27
CA LEU A 368 -2.23 -16.19 0.50
C LEU A 368 -1.22 -16.99 1.31
N LYS A 369 -0.39 -17.73 0.60
CA LYS A 369 0.79 -18.47 1.07
C LYS A 369 2.05 -17.85 0.46
N HIS A 370 3.23 -18.36 0.86
CA HIS A 370 4.51 -18.12 0.18
C HIS A 370 4.92 -16.66 0.08
N SER A 371 4.95 -15.96 1.20
CA SER A 371 5.52 -14.61 1.32
C SER A 371 6.81 -14.64 2.14
N VAL A 372 7.66 -13.62 1.97
CA VAL A 372 8.92 -13.46 2.69
C VAL A 372 8.95 -12.11 3.42
N GLY A 373 8.79 -12.14 4.75
CA GLY A 373 8.84 -10.94 5.59
C GLY A 373 10.27 -10.40 5.73
N HIS A 374 11.17 -11.16 6.36
CA HIS A 374 12.53 -10.72 6.62
C HIS A 374 13.53 -11.89 6.53
N PHE A 375 14.00 -12.14 5.30
CA PHE A 375 14.89 -13.28 5.02
C PHE A 375 16.22 -13.22 5.81
N PRO A 376 16.96 -12.09 5.86
CA PRO A 376 18.24 -12.03 6.59
C PRO A 376 18.11 -12.35 8.09
N GLN A 377 16.98 -12.04 8.72
CA GLN A 377 16.72 -12.39 10.12
C GLN A 377 16.02 -13.72 10.31
N LYS A 378 15.79 -14.48 9.24
CA LYS A 378 15.05 -15.75 9.25
C LYS A 378 13.68 -15.63 9.92
N SER A 379 13.04 -14.46 9.77
CA SER A 379 11.74 -14.15 10.33
C SER A 379 10.70 -14.04 9.22
N GLU A 380 9.57 -14.73 9.39
CA GLU A 380 8.46 -14.74 8.44
C GLU A 380 8.91 -15.13 7.01
N VAL A 381 9.58 -16.30 6.92
CA VAL A 381 10.14 -16.83 5.67
C VAL A 381 9.24 -17.96 5.17
N ASP A 382 8.75 -17.82 3.93
CA ASP A 382 7.83 -18.73 3.25
C ASP A 382 6.54 -18.99 4.05
N VAL A 383 5.90 -17.92 4.51
CA VAL A 383 4.69 -17.94 5.33
C VAL A 383 3.62 -17.00 4.78
N PRO A 384 2.35 -17.16 5.20
CA PRO A 384 1.32 -16.14 4.94
C PRO A 384 1.65 -14.84 5.69
N LEU A 385 1.29 -13.69 5.08
CA LEU A 385 1.48 -12.37 5.68
C LEU A 385 0.22 -11.52 5.56
N THR A 386 -0.15 -10.84 6.63
CA THR A 386 -1.41 -10.06 6.68
C THR A 386 -1.49 -8.97 5.60
N TYR A 387 -0.36 -8.33 5.26
CA TYR A 387 -0.33 -7.33 4.21
C TYR A 387 -0.36 -7.92 2.78
N ALA A 388 0.07 -9.19 2.60
CA ALA A 388 -0.12 -9.89 1.33
C ALA A 388 -1.62 -10.04 1.02
N ASP A 389 -2.40 -10.45 2.01
CA ASP A 389 -3.85 -10.58 1.90
C ASP A 389 -4.51 -9.22 1.61
N TYR A 390 -4.12 -8.17 2.35
CA TYR A 390 -4.66 -6.83 2.16
C TYR A 390 -4.51 -6.36 0.71
N TYR A 391 -3.28 -6.39 0.18
CA TYR A 391 -3.02 -5.90 -1.17
C TYR A 391 -3.58 -6.82 -2.24
N PHE A 392 -3.71 -8.10 -2.00
CA PHE A 392 -4.43 -9.00 -2.92
C PHE A 392 -5.92 -8.67 -3.01
N VAL A 393 -6.57 -8.44 -1.87
CA VAL A 393 -7.97 -8.01 -1.80
C VAL A 393 -8.16 -6.63 -2.45
N GLU A 394 -7.24 -5.69 -2.21
CA GLU A 394 -7.25 -4.38 -2.84
C GLU A 394 -7.08 -4.48 -4.37
N ALA A 395 -6.13 -5.30 -4.85
CA ALA A 395 -5.93 -5.52 -6.29
C ALA A 395 -7.20 -6.07 -6.96
N MET A 396 -7.86 -7.04 -6.35
CA MET A 396 -9.13 -7.58 -6.84
C MET A 396 -10.22 -6.52 -6.91
N LYS A 397 -10.35 -5.65 -5.89
CA LYS A 397 -11.28 -4.51 -5.91
C LYS A 397 -10.96 -3.55 -7.04
N ARG A 398 -9.70 -3.16 -7.18
CA ARG A 398 -9.25 -2.24 -8.24
C ARG A 398 -9.54 -2.82 -9.62
N TYR A 399 -9.31 -4.11 -9.83
CA TYR A 399 -9.62 -4.78 -11.09
C TYR A 399 -11.13 -4.75 -11.42
N LYS A 400 -11.99 -5.02 -10.44
CA LYS A 400 -13.46 -4.93 -10.62
C LYS A 400 -13.91 -3.54 -11.04
N GLN A 401 -13.26 -2.47 -10.59
CA GLN A 401 -13.64 -1.10 -10.96
C GLN A 401 -13.55 -0.80 -12.47
N PHE A 402 -12.81 -1.59 -13.23
CA PHE A 402 -12.78 -1.46 -14.69
C PHE A 402 -14.01 -2.06 -15.38
N SER A 403 -14.82 -2.87 -14.70
CA SER A 403 -16.08 -3.43 -15.23
C SER A 403 -17.30 -2.53 -15.02
N THR A 404 -17.20 -1.54 -14.11
CA THR A 404 -18.30 -0.66 -13.71
C THR A 404 -18.28 0.72 -14.37
N ARG A 405 -17.38 0.91 -15.35
CA ARG A 405 -17.19 2.20 -16.04
C ARG A 405 -17.47 2.11 -17.54
#